data_1881ffa91116aea9da6a39dbc811acce
#
_entry.id   1881ffa91116aea9da6a39dbc811acce
#
_cell.length_a   1.000
_cell.length_b   1.000
_cell.length_c   1.000
_cell.angle_alpha   90.00
_cell.angle_beta   90.00
_cell.angle_gamma   90.00
#
_symmetry.space_group_name_H-M   'P 1'
#
loop_
_entity.id
_entity.type
_entity.pdbx_description
1 polymer ?
#
loop_
_entity_poly.entity_id
_entity_poly.type
_entity_poly.pdbx_seq_one_letter_code
_entity_poly.pdbx_strand_id
1 'polypeptide(L)'
;VRPCPRLSGAQLIPYSGLLHGLDEETVARRTEDLLRVMDLQEAGRKLVVDYSAGMTKKVSLAAAMIHAPELLVLDEPFEAVDPVSAANIRDILADYADRGGTVIVSSHVMDLVQRMCTHVAVIADGRLRAAGTVDEVRDGRDLEDRFVDLVGGRHTGEGLAWL
;
A
#
# COMPACT_ATOMS: atom_id res chain seq x y z
N VAL A 1 2.99 2.74 -9.70
CA VAL A 1 4.10 2.47 -10.65
C VAL A 1 4.12 0.97 -10.95
N ARG A 2 4.02 0.58 -12.23
CA ARG A 2 4.29 -0.81 -12.63
C ARG A 2 5.80 -0.97 -12.76
N PRO A 3 6.45 -1.85 -12.00
CA PRO A 3 7.88 -2.01 -12.06
C PRO A 3 8.30 -2.56 -13.44
N CYS A 4 9.42 -2.08 -13.96
CA CYS A 4 9.99 -2.60 -15.21
C CYS A 4 10.53 -4.02 -14.95
N PRO A 5 9.96 -5.07 -15.57
CA PRO A 5 10.30 -6.47 -15.24
C PRO A 5 11.74 -6.86 -15.62
N ARG A 6 12.37 -6.11 -16.50
CA ARG A 6 13.74 -6.37 -17.01
C ARG A 6 14.83 -5.68 -16.20
N LEU A 7 14.48 -4.88 -15.20
CA LEU A 7 15.43 -4.28 -14.28
C LEU A 7 15.52 -5.13 -13.00
N SER A 8 16.68 -5.11 -12.37
CA SER A 8 16.80 -5.59 -10.98
C SER A 8 16.29 -4.54 -10.01
N GLY A 9 16.04 -4.91 -8.74
CA GLY A 9 15.66 -3.95 -7.71
C GLY A 9 16.71 -2.85 -7.54
N ALA A 10 18.00 -3.24 -7.56
CA ALA A 10 19.13 -2.31 -7.48
C ALA A 10 19.29 -1.40 -8.71
N GLN A 11 18.57 -1.67 -9.80
CA GLN A 11 18.50 -0.81 -10.97
C GLN A 11 17.21 0.01 -11.02
N LEU A 12 16.08 -0.56 -10.60
CA LEU A 12 14.77 0.09 -10.67
C LEU A 12 14.68 1.28 -9.71
N ILE A 13 15.16 1.10 -8.47
CA ILE A 13 15.10 2.15 -7.45
C ILE A 13 15.91 3.38 -7.87
N PRO A 14 17.22 3.28 -8.19
CA PRO A 14 17.99 4.44 -8.62
C PRO A 14 17.49 5.04 -9.92
N TYR A 15 17.03 4.23 -10.87
CA TYR A 15 16.41 4.72 -12.10
C TYR A 15 15.22 5.65 -11.80
N SER A 16 14.36 5.28 -10.84
CA SER A 16 13.26 6.15 -10.41
C SER A 16 13.76 7.46 -9.82
N GLY A 17 14.80 7.42 -8.97
CA GLY A 17 15.38 8.63 -8.38
C GLY A 17 15.96 9.60 -9.40
N LEU A 18 16.71 9.06 -10.38
CA LEU A 18 17.30 9.86 -11.46
C LEU A 18 16.21 10.51 -12.33
N LEU A 19 15.11 9.80 -12.63
CA LEU A 19 13.97 10.37 -13.37
C LEU A 19 13.29 11.52 -12.65
N HIS A 20 13.36 11.55 -11.30
CA HIS A 20 12.86 12.65 -10.48
C HIS A 20 13.90 13.77 -10.26
N GLY A 21 15.04 13.69 -10.92
CA GLY A 21 16.05 14.75 -10.91
C GLY A 21 16.94 14.76 -9.67
N LEU A 22 17.00 13.66 -8.92
CA LEU A 22 17.94 13.54 -7.82
C LEU A 22 19.37 13.36 -8.35
N ASP A 23 20.35 13.88 -7.62
CA ASP A 23 21.77 13.67 -7.90
C ASP A 23 22.19 12.21 -7.60
N GLU A 24 23.28 11.77 -8.24
CA GLU A 24 23.75 10.38 -8.13
C GLU A 24 24.14 9.97 -6.71
N GLU A 25 24.72 10.86 -5.92
CA GLU A 25 25.13 10.58 -4.55
C GLU A 25 23.89 10.34 -3.65
N THR A 26 22.90 11.22 -3.76
CA THR A 26 21.62 11.07 -3.04
C THR A 26 20.89 9.80 -3.46
N VAL A 27 20.87 9.49 -4.77
CA VAL A 27 20.26 8.27 -5.30
C VAL A 27 20.96 7.02 -4.76
N ALA A 28 22.30 6.98 -4.77
CA ALA A 28 23.05 5.83 -4.28
C ALA A 28 22.77 5.56 -2.79
N ARG A 29 22.86 6.59 -1.95
CA ARG A 29 22.61 6.50 -0.51
C ARG A 29 21.16 6.05 -0.23
N ARG A 30 20.16 6.70 -0.83
CA ARG A 30 18.75 6.37 -0.61
C ARG A 30 18.39 4.97 -1.14
N THR A 31 19.01 4.53 -2.23
CA THR A 31 18.82 3.17 -2.76
C THR A 31 19.29 2.11 -1.76
N GLU A 32 20.46 2.29 -1.16
CA GLU A 32 20.99 1.38 -0.15
C GLU A 32 20.08 1.32 1.08
N ASP A 33 19.64 2.48 1.58
CA ASP A 33 18.72 2.57 2.70
C ASP A 33 17.37 1.88 2.40
N LEU A 34 16.79 2.12 1.22
CA LEU A 34 15.52 1.52 0.82
C LEU A 34 15.63 0.00 0.64
N LEU A 35 16.69 -0.50 0.00
CA LEU A 35 16.92 -1.94 -0.12
C LEU A 35 17.02 -2.61 1.26
N ARG A 36 17.69 -1.96 2.21
CA ARG A 36 17.82 -2.45 3.58
C ARG A 36 16.49 -2.48 4.31
N VAL A 37 15.77 -1.36 4.34
CA VAL A 37 14.49 -1.22 5.06
C VAL A 37 13.41 -2.15 4.49
N MET A 38 13.41 -2.34 3.16
CA MET A 38 12.48 -3.24 2.48
C MET A 38 12.88 -4.73 2.58
N ASP A 39 14.03 -5.04 3.20
CA ASP A 39 14.57 -6.41 3.24
C ASP A 39 14.73 -7.01 1.82
N LEU A 40 15.36 -6.24 0.93
CA LEU A 40 15.61 -6.60 -0.47
C LEU A 40 17.10 -6.66 -0.81
N GLN A 41 18.02 -6.57 0.16
CA GLN A 41 19.46 -6.49 -0.08
C GLN A 41 19.99 -7.71 -0.86
N GLU A 42 19.63 -8.91 -0.42
CA GLU A 42 20.06 -10.17 -1.10
C GLU A 42 19.39 -10.33 -2.47
N ALA A 43 18.16 -9.87 -2.61
CA ALA A 43 17.38 -9.95 -3.83
C ALA A 43 17.66 -8.79 -4.81
N GLY A 44 18.36 -7.75 -4.38
CA GLY A 44 18.58 -6.54 -5.16
C GLY A 44 19.16 -6.75 -6.56
N ARG A 45 19.92 -7.83 -6.77
CA ARG A 45 20.53 -8.19 -8.06
C ARG A 45 19.64 -9.06 -8.94
N LYS A 46 18.58 -9.67 -8.39
CA LYS A 46 17.61 -10.47 -9.18
C LYS A 46 16.73 -9.54 -10.00
N LEU A 47 16.30 -10.01 -11.17
CA LEU A 47 15.33 -9.28 -11.98
C LEU A 47 13.98 -9.19 -11.27
N VAL A 48 13.28 -8.09 -11.45
CA VAL A 48 11.97 -7.87 -10.82
C VAL A 48 10.94 -8.91 -11.29
N VAL A 49 11.09 -9.44 -12.50
CA VAL A 49 10.25 -10.55 -13.01
C VAL A 49 10.34 -11.82 -12.16
N ASP A 50 11.46 -12.03 -11.46
CA ASP A 50 11.69 -13.19 -10.59
C ASP A 50 11.35 -12.94 -9.12
N TYR A 51 10.74 -11.78 -8.81
CA TYR A 51 10.33 -11.42 -7.46
C TYR A 51 9.01 -12.09 -7.08
N SER A 52 8.85 -12.43 -5.80
CA SER A 52 7.53 -12.75 -5.25
C SER A 52 6.59 -11.54 -5.30
N ALA A 53 5.29 -11.76 -5.11
CA ALA A 53 4.32 -10.66 -5.04
C ALA A 53 4.70 -9.61 -3.97
N GLY A 54 5.09 -10.07 -2.77
CA GLY A 54 5.56 -9.22 -1.68
C GLY A 54 6.81 -8.43 -2.03
N MET A 55 7.81 -9.07 -2.64
CA MET A 55 9.04 -8.40 -3.10
C MET A 55 8.74 -7.36 -4.19
N THR A 56 7.82 -7.67 -5.10
CA THR A 56 7.39 -6.74 -6.15
C THR A 56 6.70 -5.52 -5.56
N LYS A 57 5.83 -5.68 -4.56
CA LYS A 57 5.20 -4.57 -3.83
C LYS A 57 6.26 -3.73 -3.10
N LYS A 58 7.19 -4.37 -2.38
CA LYS A 58 8.29 -3.68 -1.67
C LYS A 58 9.17 -2.85 -2.61
N VAL A 59 9.61 -3.40 -3.73
CA VAL A 59 10.46 -2.66 -4.68
C VAL A 59 9.70 -1.52 -5.36
N SER A 60 8.40 -1.70 -5.65
CA SER A 60 7.54 -0.65 -6.20
C SER A 60 7.36 0.49 -5.21
N LEU A 61 7.16 0.18 -3.93
CA LEU A 61 7.08 1.16 -2.85
C LEU A 61 8.41 1.91 -2.70
N ALA A 62 9.55 1.20 -2.68
CA ALA A 62 10.87 1.80 -2.62
C ALA A 62 11.11 2.78 -3.79
N ALA A 63 10.76 2.39 -5.02
CA ALA A 63 10.86 3.25 -6.19
C ALA A 63 9.94 4.48 -6.12
N ALA A 64 8.77 4.37 -5.45
CA ALA A 64 7.88 5.51 -5.21
C ALA A 64 8.38 6.43 -4.09
N MET A 65 9.17 5.93 -3.16
CA MET A 65 9.66 6.69 -1.99
C MET A 65 11.01 7.36 -2.21
N ILE A 66 11.81 6.95 -3.20
CA ILE A 66 13.20 7.42 -3.33
C ILE A 66 13.34 8.94 -3.45
N HIS A 67 12.38 9.60 -4.09
CA HIS A 67 12.37 11.06 -4.25
C HIS A 67 11.73 11.80 -3.06
N ALA A 68 11.40 11.09 -1.97
CA ALA A 68 10.79 11.63 -0.75
C ALA A 68 9.54 12.48 -1.05
N PRO A 69 8.50 11.93 -1.68
CA PRO A 69 7.27 12.65 -1.97
C PRO A 69 6.56 13.06 -0.68
N GLU A 70 5.74 14.10 -0.71
CA GLU A 70 4.87 14.46 0.43
C GLU A 70 3.61 13.59 0.50
N LEU A 71 3.21 13.01 -0.63
CA LEU A 71 2.02 12.17 -0.77
C LEU A 71 2.35 10.87 -1.48
N LEU A 72 1.99 9.75 -0.87
CA LEU A 72 1.97 8.41 -1.48
C LEU A 72 0.53 7.98 -1.75
N VAL A 73 0.24 7.56 -2.97
CA VAL A 73 -1.05 6.96 -3.35
C VAL A 73 -0.81 5.51 -3.77
N LEU A 74 -1.36 4.57 -3.02
CA LEU A 74 -1.11 3.14 -3.14
C LEU A 74 -2.42 2.41 -3.40
N ASP A 75 -2.45 1.68 -4.52
CA ASP A 75 -3.61 0.88 -4.91
C ASP A 75 -3.39 -0.58 -4.50
N GLU A 76 -4.24 -1.06 -3.57
CA GLU A 76 -4.20 -2.41 -2.99
C GLU A 76 -2.77 -2.88 -2.62
N PRO A 77 -2.02 -2.12 -1.79
CA PRO A 77 -0.60 -2.42 -1.52
C PRO A 77 -0.38 -3.74 -0.80
N PHE A 78 -1.40 -4.29 -0.16
CA PHE A 78 -1.34 -5.52 0.64
C PHE A 78 -1.94 -6.74 -0.05
N GLU A 79 -2.54 -6.58 -1.24
CA GLU A 79 -3.12 -7.68 -1.99
C GLU A 79 -2.05 -8.69 -2.42
N ALA A 80 -2.33 -9.97 -2.21
CA ALA A 80 -1.43 -11.10 -2.54
C ALA A 80 -0.04 -11.02 -1.89
N VAL A 81 0.08 -10.33 -0.77
CA VAL A 81 1.32 -10.20 0.01
C VAL A 81 1.24 -11.12 1.22
N ASP A 82 2.32 -11.83 1.51
CA ASP A 82 2.41 -12.66 2.72
C ASP A 82 2.37 -11.81 4.00
N PRO A 83 1.95 -12.38 5.14
CA PRO A 83 1.78 -11.62 6.38
C PRO A 83 3.03 -10.90 6.88
N VAL A 84 4.22 -11.46 6.66
CA VAL A 84 5.49 -10.86 7.10
C VAL A 84 5.81 -9.63 6.25
N SER A 85 5.71 -9.76 4.92
CA SER A 85 5.90 -8.65 4.00
C SER A 85 4.85 -7.56 4.19
N ALA A 86 3.59 -7.92 4.47
CA ALA A 86 2.52 -6.97 4.76
C ALA A 86 2.80 -6.18 6.05
N ALA A 87 3.27 -6.84 7.11
CA ALA A 87 3.67 -6.18 8.35
C ALA A 87 4.82 -5.18 8.11
N ASN A 88 5.86 -5.59 7.38
CA ASN A 88 6.99 -4.73 7.03
C ASN A 88 6.55 -3.49 6.23
N ILE A 89 5.70 -3.67 5.19
CA ILE A 89 5.17 -2.54 4.40
C ILE A 89 4.36 -1.60 5.30
N ARG A 90 3.51 -2.12 6.17
CA ARG A 90 2.71 -1.30 7.09
C ARG A 90 3.58 -0.46 8.02
N ASP A 91 4.62 -1.06 8.61
CA ASP A 91 5.52 -0.37 9.54
C ASP A 91 6.30 0.75 8.82
N ILE A 92 6.73 0.52 7.56
CA ILE A 92 7.37 1.53 6.72
C ILE A 92 6.42 2.69 6.42
N LEU A 93 5.15 2.40 6.10
CA LEU A 93 4.14 3.44 5.81
C LEU A 93 3.78 4.23 7.07
N ALA A 94 3.74 3.59 8.25
CA ALA A 94 3.52 4.26 9.52
C ALA A 94 4.69 5.22 9.83
N ASP A 95 5.95 4.76 9.75
CA ASP A 95 7.14 5.60 9.96
C ASP A 95 7.19 6.79 8.97
N TYR A 96 6.78 6.56 7.73
CA TYR A 96 6.67 7.63 6.73
C TYR A 96 5.62 8.68 7.10
N ALA A 97 4.45 8.25 7.59
CA ALA A 97 3.39 9.16 8.04
C ALA A 97 3.80 9.93 9.30
N ASP A 98 4.44 9.28 10.26
CA ASP A 98 4.94 9.90 11.50
C ASP A 98 5.99 10.98 11.23
N ARG A 99 6.70 10.89 10.10
CA ARG A 99 7.65 11.90 9.63
C ARG A 99 7.01 13.03 8.82
N GLY A 100 5.68 13.10 8.78
CA GLY A 100 4.92 14.17 8.13
C GLY A 100 4.50 13.88 6.69
N GLY A 101 4.74 12.68 6.18
CA GLY A 101 4.21 12.23 4.89
C GLY A 101 2.71 11.94 4.95
N THR A 102 2.05 11.99 3.82
CA THR A 102 0.64 11.59 3.69
C THR A 102 0.56 10.30 2.87
N VAL A 103 -0.25 9.35 3.35
CA VAL A 103 -0.47 8.07 2.64
C VAL A 103 -1.95 7.89 2.35
N ILE A 104 -2.29 7.65 1.10
CA ILE A 104 -3.62 7.21 0.67
C ILE A 104 -3.50 5.77 0.21
N VAL A 105 -4.27 4.87 0.79
CA VAL A 105 -4.33 3.46 0.37
C VAL A 105 -5.75 3.10 -0.06
N SER A 106 -5.90 2.40 -1.17
CA SER A 106 -7.12 1.64 -1.44
C SER A 106 -7.02 0.27 -0.80
N SER A 107 -8.10 -0.23 -0.24
CA SER A 107 -8.19 -1.59 0.29
C SER A 107 -9.64 -2.05 0.38
N HIS A 108 -9.85 -3.34 0.18
CA HIS A 108 -11.12 -4.02 0.46
C HIS A 108 -11.07 -4.81 1.79
N VAL A 109 -9.95 -4.76 2.52
CA VAL A 109 -9.75 -5.44 3.81
C VAL A 109 -10.02 -4.45 4.94
N MET A 110 -11.25 -4.42 5.43
CA MET A 110 -11.73 -3.43 6.42
C MET A 110 -10.95 -3.48 7.73
N ASP A 111 -10.60 -4.68 8.20
CA ASP A 111 -9.81 -4.87 9.42
C ASP A 111 -8.42 -4.20 9.33
N LEU A 112 -7.79 -4.26 8.15
CA LEU A 112 -6.53 -3.57 7.90
C LEU A 112 -6.72 -2.04 7.92
N VAL A 113 -7.75 -1.55 7.23
CA VAL A 113 -8.09 -0.11 7.19
C VAL A 113 -8.34 0.42 8.60
N GLN A 114 -9.12 -0.29 9.40
CA GLN A 114 -9.44 0.09 10.77
C GLN A 114 -8.21 0.19 11.68
N ARG A 115 -7.18 -0.65 11.45
CA ARG A 115 -5.97 -0.68 12.29
C ARG A 115 -4.90 0.31 11.87
N MET A 116 -4.84 0.72 10.61
CA MET A 116 -3.73 1.54 10.13
C MET A 116 -4.11 2.95 9.68
N CYS A 117 -5.39 3.18 9.35
CA CYS A 117 -5.82 4.47 8.82
C CYS A 117 -6.38 5.36 9.91
N THR A 118 -6.11 6.66 9.82
CA THR A 118 -6.73 7.69 10.66
C THR A 118 -8.08 8.13 10.12
N HIS A 119 -8.20 8.16 8.79
CA HIS A 119 -9.39 8.58 8.05
C HIS A 119 -9.75 7.55 7.00
N VAL A 120 -11.00 7.50 6.64
CA VAL A 120 -11.53 6.61 5.59
C VAL A 120 -12.52 7.36 4.70
N ALA A 121 -12.50 7.02 3.41
CA ALA A 121 -13.51 7.43 2.45
C ALA A 121 -14.10 6.18 1.78
N VAL A 122 -15.39 5.97 1.91
CA VAL A 122 -16.12 4.86 1.28
C VAL A 122 -16.67 5.33 -0.05
N ILE A 123 -16.25 4.67 -1.14
CA ILE A 123 -16.68 4.95 -2.51
C ILE A 123 -17.41 3.73 -3.05
N ALA A 124 -18.62 3.90 -3.53
CA ALA A 124 -19.38 2.88 -4.21
C ALA A 124 -20.16 3.49 -5.39
N ASP A 125 -20.24 2.76 -6.51
CA ASP A 125 -20.87 3.20 -7.77
C ASP A 125 -20.37 4.58 -8.26
N GLY A 126 -19.06 4.85 -8.09
CA GLY A 126 -18.45 6.11 -8.46
C GLY A 126 -18.87 7.31 -7.60
N ARG A 127 -19.46 7.07 -6.41
CA ARG A 127 -19.94 8.11 -5.49
C ARG A 127 -19.33 7.95 -4.10
N LEU A 128 -19.01 9.07 -3.47
CA LEU A 128 -18.62 9.10 -2.07
C LEU A 128 -19.87 8.81 -1.20
N ARG A 129 -19.81 7.75 -0.40
CA ARG A 129 -20.87 7.30 0.51
C ARG A 129 -20.66 7.81 1.93
N ALA A 130 -19.43 7.84 2.38
CA ALA A 130 -19.04 8.38 3.69
C ALA A 130 -17.57 8.81 3.64
N ALA A 131 -17.19 9.80 4.44
CA ALA A 131 -15.80 10.18 4.70
C ALA A 131 -15.69 10.82 6.07
N GLY A 132 -14.58 10.56 6.76
CA GLY A 132 -14.27 11.08 8.08
C GLY A 132 -13.17 10.28 8.75
N THR A 133 -12.99 10.48 10.05
CA THR A 133 -12.14 9.57 10.83
C THR A 133 -12.72 8.16 10.82
N VAL A 134 -11.89 7.16 11.06
CA VAL A 134 -12.36 5.77 11.16
C VAL A 134 -13.47 5.64 12.20
N ASP A 135 -13.35 6.32 13.36
CA ASP A 135 -14.34 6.27 14.43
C ASP A 135 -15.67 6.92 14.04
N GLU A 136 -15.65 8.04 13.32
CA GLU A 136 -16.86 8.71 12.81
C GLU A 136 -17.59 7.83 11.79
N VAL A 137 -16.85 7.23 10.85
CA VAL A 137 -17.47 6.44 9.77
C VAL A 137 -18.01 5.13 10.28
N ARG A 138 -17.31 4.43 11.22
CA ARG A 138 -17.79 3.16 11.79
C ARG A 138 -19.01 3.33 12.72
N ASP A 139 -19.21 4.51 13.29
CA ASP A 139 -20.39 4.84 14.10
C ASP A 139 -20.65 3.84 15.24
N GLY A 140 -19.60 3.50 15.99
CA GLY A 140 -19.66 2.55 17.12
C GLY A 140 -19.80 1.07 16.73
N ARG A 141 -19.79 0.73 15.44
CA ARG A 141 -19.91 -0.63 14.91
C ARG A 141 -18.57 -1.11 14.32
N ASP A 142 -18.53 -2.34 13.85
CA ASP A 142 -17.43 -2.81 13.02
C ASP A 142 -17.43 -2.10 11.66
N LEU A 143 -16.23 -1.76 11.15
CA LEU A 143 -16.11 -1.03 9.88
C LEU A 143 -16.61 -1.87 8.69
N GLU A 144 -16.46 -3.20 8.74
CA GLU A 144 -16.94 -4.10 7.70
C GLU A 144 -18.47 -4.10 7.64
N ASP A 145 -19.15 -4.23 8.78
CA ASP A 145 -20.62 -4.14 8.84
C ASP A 145 -21.12 -2.78 8.35
N ARG A 146 -20.44 -1.72 8.76
CA ARG A 146 -20.78 -0.36 8.29
C ARG A 146 -20.56 -0.19 6.80
N PHE A 147 -19.48 -0.72 6.25
CA PHE A 147 -19.20 -0.71 4.82
C PHE A 147 -20.32 -1.42 4.04
N VAL A 148 -20.71 -2.61 4.46
CA VAL A 148 -21.81 -3.38 3.82
C VAL A 148 -23.10 -2.58 3.76
N ASP A 149 -23.46 -1.90 4.86
CA ASP A 149 -24.67 -1.05 4.88
C ASP A 149 -24.57 0.14 3.91
N LEU A 150 -23.39 0.78 3.83
CA LEU A 150 -23.16 1.94 2.97
C LEU A 150 -23.16 1.61 1.47
N VAL A 151 -22.79 0.37 1.10
CA VAL A 151 -22.70 -0.06 -0.31
C VAL A 151 -23.94 -0.80 -0.82
N GLY A 152 -24.99 -0.97 0.01
CA GLY A 152 -26.26 -1.56 -0.43
C GLY A 152 -26.80 -2.69 0.44
N GLY A 153 -26.14 -2.99 1.56
CA GLY A 153 -26.57 -4.00 2.52
C GLY A 153 -26.25 -5.44 2.10
N ARG A 154 -26.37 -6.36 3.05
CA ARG A 154 -26.35 -7.80 2.76
C ARG A 154 -27.66 -8.14 2.02
N HIS A 155 -27.59 -8.68 0.83
CA HIS A 155 -28.73 -9.40 0.27
C HIS A 155 -29.00 -10.57 1.23
N THR A 156 -30.00 -10.43 2.08
CA THR A 156 -30.61 -11.58 2.76
C THR A 156 -31.28 -12.39 1.67
N GLY A 157 -30.50 -13.25 1.01
CA GLY A 157 -31.06 -14.26 0.12
C GLY A 157 -32.09 -15.03 0.93
N GLU A 158 -33.31 -15.22 0.38
CA GLU A 158 -34.23 -16.24 0.86
C GLU A 158 -33.38 -17.50 1.05
N GLY A 159 -33.36 -18.05 2.27
CA GLY A 159 -32.51 -19.18 2.62
C GLY A 159 -32.70 -20.28 1.60
N LEU A 160 -31.64 -20.99 1.26
CA LEU A 160 -31.66 -22.10 0.32
C LEU A 160 -32.70 -23.10 0.81
N ALA A 161 -33.97 -22.98 0.33
CA ALA A 161 -35.09 -23.75 0.80
C ALA A 161 -34.96 -25.26 0.52
N TRP A 162 -33.89 -25.68 -0.15
CA TRP A 162 -33.54 -27.06 -0.48
C TRP A 162 -32.39 -27.63 0.35
N LEU A 163 -31.76 -26.85 1.28
CA LEU A 163 -30.88 -27.31 2.34
C LEU A 163 -31.66 -27.58 3.61
#